data_f39ca5efaabd6cdc2a24a56821ab1e36
#
_entry.id   f39ca5efaabd6cdc2a24a56821ab1e36
#
_cell.length_a   1.000
_cell.length_b   1.000
_cell.length_c   1.000
_cell.angle_alpha   90.00
_cell.angle_beta   90.00
_cell.angle_gamma   90.00
#
_symmetry.space_group_name_H-M   'P 1'
#
loop_
_entity.id
_entity.type
_entity.pdbx_description
1 polymer ?
#
loop_
_entity_poly.entity_id
_entity_poly.type
_entity_poly.pdbx_seq_one_letter_code
_entity_poly.pdbx_strand_id
1 'polypeptide(L)'
;MHEKYGNVVRIGPNQVSVASPEAFHHVFVTRCSSFLKTDFYATIQPGIGPNYAGLFNYINHKQAMAERRDLQPLFSPGSLKHYEARFDEQLDILMEVAKQREKVDLFGLFKFFMLDVIGDLALNKSFGQVTSGKEHQYVIDFNNAFMVIGLQNTFAPIIPLIPYLPFKKLKNAYYGLQRVFSYSQERVEDYLKQDMSKKQGSLMSGYLDPATGEPKDGYSAWSIALAGHGFIVAGSEATSITLTYIIWMLIKRPDVDQRLRQELSRLSKNYSNTDLANLPYLDAVIRETLRIYPPAPAPMPRVVPKSGFEFEGVSYPPGTVISAQPYTIHRHEGVFEDPDEFRPERWLDVPSEKKDRMYRAFIPFSAGQRG
;
A
#
# COMPACT_ATOMS: atom_id res chain seq x y z
N MET A 1 -17.34 -13.17 -11.62
CA MET A 1 -18.00 -12.31 -12.62
C MET A 1 -17.28 -12.40 -13.97
N HIS A 2 -15.99 -12.15 -14.05
CA HIS A 2 -15.21 -12.22 -15.28
C HIS A 2 -15.15 -13.64 -15.89
N GLU A 3 -15.11 -14.69 -15.10
CA GLU A 3 -15.23 -16.07 -15.56
C GLU A 3 -16.52 -16.33 -16.36
N LYS A 4 -17.60 -15.67 -15.97
CA LYS A 4 -18.91 -15.85 -16.63
C LYS A 4 -19.14 -14.91 -17.81
N TYR A 5 -18.62 -13.68 -17.76
CA TYR A 5 -18.99 -12.62 -18.71
C TYR A 5 -17.79 -12.13 -19.54
N GLY A 6 -16.59 -12.70 -19.37
CA GLY A 6 -15.39 -12.36 -20.12
C GLY A 6 -14.59 -11.18 -19.53
N ASN A 7 -13.62 -10.69 -20.34
CA ASN A 7 -12.63 -9.71 -19.89
C ASN A 7 -13.20 -8.34 -19.56
N VAL A 8 -14.40 -8.01 -20.07
CA VAL A 8 -15.03 -6.71 -19.87
C VAL A 8 -16.45 -6.92 -19.33
N VAL A 9 -16.72 -6.38 -18.14
CA VAL A 9 -18.00 -6.52 -17.47
C VAL A 9 -18.54 -5.18 -17.02
N ARG A 10 -19.75 -4.82 -17.43
CA ARG A 10 -20.45 -3.64 -16.92
C ARG A 10 -20.93 -3.90 -15.49
N ILE A 11 -20.41 -3.14 -14.52
CA ILE A 11 -20.70 -3.30 -13.09
C ILE A 11 -21.59 -2.19 -12.52
N GLY A 12 -21.93 -1.20 -13.32
CA GLY A 12 -22.79 -0.08 -12.94
C GLY A 12 -23.28 0.70 -14.15
N PRO A 13 -24.17 1.70 -13.97
CA PRO A 13 -24.71 2.48 -15.08
C PRO A 13 -23.65 3.08 -15.97
N ASN A 14 -22.53 3.54 -15.39
CA ASN A 14 -21.42 4.17 -16.08
C ASN A 14 -20.07 3.58 -15.64
N GLN A 15 -20.04 2.29 -15.28
CA GLN A 15 -18.85 1.64 -14.75
C GLN A 15 -18.60 0.30 -15.40
N VAL A 16 -17.35 0.07 -15.77
CA VAL A 16 -16.87 -1.15 -16.40
C VAL A 16 -15.67 -1.69 -15.64
N SER A 17 -15.66 -2.99 -15.38
CA SER A 17 -14.51 -3.73 -14.85
C SER A 17 -13.80 -4.43 -16.00
N VAL A 18 -12.47 -4.33 -16.03
CA VAL A 18 -11.63 -5.01 -17.02
C VAL A 18 -10.68 -6.00 -16.33
N ALA A 19 -10.61 -7.21 -16.88
CA ALA A 19 -9.73 -8.29 -16.41
C ALA A 19 -8.49 -8.46 -17.30
N SER A 20 -8.46 -7.82 -18.47
CA SER A 20 -7.36 -7.94 -19.42
C SER A 20 -6.10 -7.19 -18.96
N PRO A 21 -4.92 -7.86 -18.94
CA PRO A 21 -3.63 -7.20 -18.72
C PRO A 21 -3.33 -6.10 -19.75
N GLU A 22 -3.79 -6.29 -21.00
CA GLU A 22 -3.59 -5.32 -22.09
C GLU A 22 -4.39 -4.04 -21.85
N ALA A 23 -5.68 -4.17 -21.46
CA ALA A 23 -6.51 -3.02 -21.07
C ALA A 23 -5.92 -2.29 -19.86
N PHE A 24 -5.48 -3.04 -18.85
CA PHE A 24 -4.79 -2.47 -17.70
C PHE A 24 -3.57 -1.67 -18.15
N HIS A 25 -2.69 -2.25 -18.94
CA HIS A 25 -1.47 -1.59 -19.38
C HIS A 25 -1.77 -0.32 -20.18
N HIS A 26 -2.78 -0.34 -21.04
CA HIS A 26 -3.18 0.83 -21.80
C HIS A 26 -3.66 1.97 -20.90
N VAL A 27 -4.55 1.68 -19.95
CA VAL A 27 -5.18 2.68 -19.06
C VAL A 27 -4.20 3.19 -18.01
N PHE A 28 -3.41 2.29 -17.39
CA PHE A 28 -2.62 2.63 -16.20
C PHE A 28 -1.14 2.95 -16.50
N VAL A 29 -0.61 2.49 -17.64
CA VAL A 29 0.79 2.71 -18.01
C VAL A 29 0.91 3.66 -19.19
N THR A 30 0.39 3.26 -20.35
CA THR A 30 0.60 4.01 -21.60
C THR A 30 -0.09 5.37 -21.62
N ARG A 31 -1.31 5.46 -21.11
CA ARG A 31 -2.13 6.68 -21.10
C ARG A 31 -2.52 7.14 -19.69
N CYS A 32 -1.75 6.80 -18.67
CA CYS A 32 -2.08 7.08 -17.27
C CYS A 32 -2.31 8.56 -16.96
N SER A 33 -1.68 9.48 -17.68
CA SER A 33 -1.88 10.92 -17.53
C SER A 33 -3.22 11.41 -18.07
N SER A 34 -3.85 10.68 -18.99
CA SER A 34 -5.15 10.98 -19.57
C SER A 34 -6.30 10.34 -18.81
N PHE A 35 -6.08 9.16 -18.23
CA PHE A 35 -7.06 8.43 -17.41
C PHE A 35 -6.93 8.85 -15.94
N LEU A 36 -7.62 9.92 -15.59
CA LEU A 36 -7.55 10.48 -14.24
C LEU A 36 -8.20 9.56 -13.22
N LYS A 37 -7.77 9.64 -11.97
CA LYS A 37 -8.45 9.02 -10.83
C LYS A 37 -9.86 9.59 -10.68
N THR A 38 -10.82 8.79 -10.23
CA THR A 38 -12.19 9.22 -9.92
C THR A 38 -12.26 9.90 -8.56
N ASP A 39 -13.39 10.52 -8.26
CA ASP A 39 -13.67 11.12 -6.95
C ASP A 39 -13.65 10.11 -5.80
N PHE A 40 -13.76 8.80 -6.10
CA PHE A 40 -13.58 7.73 -5.13
C PHE A 40 -12.31 7.90 -4.29
N TYR A 41 -11.19 8.30 -4.91
CA TYR A 41 -9.94 8.49 -4.18
C TYR A 41 -9.97 9.68 -3.20
N ALA A 42 -10.76 10.71 -3.49
CA ALA A 42 -10.95 11.83 -2.58
C ALA A 42 -11.78 11.44 -1.35
N THR A 43 -12.69 10.47 -1.50
CA THR A 43 -13.57 10.04 -0.41
C THR A 43 -12.93 9.07 0.58
N ILE A 44 -11.78 8.48 0.24
CA ILE A 44 -11.01 7.61 1.16
C ILE A 44 -10.39 8.40 2.32
N GLN A 45 -10.31 9.73 2.22
CA GLN A 45 -9.87 10.61 3.31
C GLN A 45 -11.05 11.47 3.82
N PRO A 46 -11.93 10.92 4.66
CA PRO A 46 -13.09 11.66 5.17
C PRO A 46 -12.65 12.79 6.11
N GLY A 47 -13.41 13.88 6.07
CA GLY A 47 -13.19 15.07 6.93
C GLY A 47 -12.08 16.00 6.45
N ILE A 48 -11.42 15.68 5.36
CA ILE A 48 -10.42 16.51 4.71
C ILE A 48 -11.06 17.05 3.44
N GLY A 49 -11.13 18.37 3.31
CA GLY A 49 -11.67 19.01 2.12
C GLY A 49 -10.89 18.62 0.85
N PRO A 50 -11.47 18.83 -0.34
CA PRO A 50 -10.87 18.42 -1.62
C PRO A 50 -9.50 19.04 -1.91
N ASN A 51 -9.08 20.03 -1.12
CA ASN A 51 -7.80 20.72 -1.26
C ASN A 51 -6.63 20.04 -0.51
N TYR A 52 -6.88 18.97 0.23
CA TYR A 52 -5.88 18.28 1.04
C TYR A 52 -5.80 16.82 0.62
N ALA A 53 -5.14 16.58 -0.49
CA ALA A 53 -4.88 15.22 -0.96
C ALA A 53 -3.40 14.86 -0.72
N GLY A 54 -3.12 13.70 -0.20
CA GLY A 54 -1.79 13.11 -0.25
C GLY A 54 -1.56 12.42 -1.60
N LEU A 55 -0.35 11.92 -1.83
CA LEU A 55 0.07 11.31 -3.10
C LEU A 55 -0.93 10.27 -3.65
N PHE A 56 -1.52 9.46 -2.77
CA PHE A 56 -2.52 8.46 -3.14
C PHE A 56 -3.84 9.08 -3.62
N ASN A 57 -4.27 10.20 -3.02
CA ASN A 57 -5.61 10.77 -3.22
C ASN A 57 -5.69 11.79 -4.36
N TYR A 58 -4.57 12.37 -4.81
CA TYR A 58 -4.60 13.34 -5.89
C TYR A 58 -5.29 12.81 -7.14
N ILE A 59 -6.34 13.51 -7.57
CA ILE A 59 -6.96 13.34 -8.89
C ILE A 59 -6.08 14.03 -9.92
N ASN A 60 -5.58 15.22 -9.62
CA ASN A 60 -4.72 16.00 -10.52
C ASN A 60 -3.35 15.31 -10.69
N HIS A 61 -3.06 14.92 -11.93
CA HIS A 61 -1.82 14.24 -12.27
C HIS A 61 -0.56 15.09 -12.00
N LYS A 62 -0.59 16.39 -12.28
CA LYS A 62 0.57 17.28 -12.10
C LYS A 62 0.94 17.42 -10.62
N GLN A 63 -0.06 17.59 -9.74
CA GLN A 63 0.17 17.67 -8.30
C GLN A 63 0.77 16.38 -7.75
N ALA A 64 0.23 15.23 -8.15
CA ALA A 64 0.77 13.94 -7.75
C ALA A 64 2.22 13.74 -8.21
N MET A 65 2.55 14.17 -9.43
CA MET A 65 3.93 14.04 -9.94
C MET A 65 4.90 15.01 -9.27
N ALA A 66 4.44 16.18 -8.83
CA ALA A 66 5.26 17.11 -8.07
C ALA A 66 5.65 16.49 -6.71
N GLU A 67 4.67 16.03 -5.92
CA GLU A 67 4.93 15.38 -4.63
C GLU A 67 5.78 14.10 -4.79
N ARG A 68 5.48 13.26 -5.80
CA ARG A 68 6.29 12.07 -6.06
C ARG A 68 7.76 12.40 -6.32
N ARG A 69 8.06 13.49 -7.02
CA ARG A 69 9.43 13.92 -7.29
C ARG A 69 10.18 14.26 -6.02
N ASP A 70 9.52 14.91 -5.06
CA ASP A 70 10.12 15.25 -3.78
C ASP A 70 10.40 14.03 -2.91
N LEU A 71 9.58 12.99 -3.02
CA LEU A 71 9.70 11.76 -2.24
C LEU A 71 10.62 10.70 -2.88
N GLN A 72 10.71 10.68 -4.21
CA GLN A 72 11.44 9.63 -4.95
C GLN A 72 12.89 9.41 -4.46
N PRO A 73 13.69 10.44 -4.14
CA PRO A 73 15.05 10.25 -3.64
C PRO A 73 15.13 9.43 -2.36
N LEU A 74 14.11 9.48 -1.50
CA LEU A 74 14.07 8.76 -0.21
C LEU A 74 13.92 7.24 -0.38
N PHE A 75 13.42 6.81 -1.53
CA PHE A 75 13.22 5.40 -1.89
C PHE A 75 14.28 4.90 -2.88
N SER A 76 15.37 5.65 -3.07
CA SER A 76 16.50 5.19 -3.85
C SER A 76 17.26 4.06 -3.12
N PRO A 77 17.92 3.13 -3.84
CA PRO A 77 18.68 2.06 -3.20
C PRO A 77 19.71 2.56 -2.18
N GLY A 78 20.33 3.73 -2.43
CA GLY A 78 21.25 4.36 -1.49
C GLY A 78 20.57 4.84 -0.21
N SER A 79 19.39 5.45 -0.32
CA SER A 79 18.60 5.92 0.84
C SER A 79 18.04 4.76 1.64
N LEU A 80 17.56 3.70 0.97
CA LEU A 80 17.05 2.51 1.65
C LEU A 80 18.08 1.87 2.56
N LYS A 81 19.35 1.88 2.17
CA LYS A 81 20.44 1.37 2.99
C LYS A 81 20.60 2.10 4.34
N HIS A 82 20.22 3.38 4.41
CA HIS A 82 20.27 4.13 5.68
C HIS A 82 19.16 3.71 6.65
N TYR A 83 18.10 3.07 6.16
CA TYR A 83 17.00 2.58 7.00
C TYR A 83 17.25 1.17 7.54
N GLU A 84 18.21 0.43 6.97
CA GLU A 84 18.48 -0.98 7.33
C GLU A 84 18.72 -1.14 8.83
N ALA A 85 19.64 -0.37 9.42
CA ALA A 85 19.96 -0.49 10.84
C ALA A 85 18.73 -0.26 11.75
N ARG A 86 17.88 0.72 11.40
CA ARG A 86 16.66 1.02 12.16
C ARG A 86 15.63 -0.09 12.01
N PHE A 87 15.53 -0.68 10.83
CA PHE A 87 14.68 -1.83 10.58
C PHE A 87 15.16 -3.05 11.38
N ASP A 88 16.46 -3.31 11.40
CA ASP A 88 17.08 -4.42 12.12
C ASP A 88 16.86 -4.30 13.64
N GLU A 89 16.96 -3.11 14.21
CA GLU A 89 16.63 -2.87 15.62
C GLU A 89 15.18 -3.26 15.94
N GLN A 90 14.22 -2.89 15.10
CA GLN A 90 12.81 -3.28 15.29
C GLN A 90 12.60 -4.79 15.07
N LEU A 91 13.35 -5.40 14.14
CA LEU A 91 13.32 -6.84 13.88
C LEU A 91 13.86 -7.63 15.06
N ASP A 92 14.93 -7.17 15.70
CA ASP A 92 15.48 -7.79 16.90
C ASP A 92 14.47 -7.78 18.05
N ILE A 93 13.77 -6.66 18.25
CA ILE A 93 12.68 -6.55 19.25
C ILE A 93 11.57 -7.54 18.92
N LEU A 94 11.15 -7.64 17.64
CA LEU A 94 10.14 -8.61 17.20
C LEU A 94 10.56 -10.04 17.54
N MET A 95 11.80 -10.41 17.19
CA MET A 95 12.33 -11.76 17.40
C MET A 95 12.44 -12.11 18.88
N GLU A 96 12.86 -11.19 19.73
CA GLU A 96 12.90 -11.35 21.18
C GLU A 96 11.50 -11.63 21.75
N VAL A 97 10.51 -10.81 21.39
CA VAL A 97 9.12 -10.96 21.86
C VAL A 97 8.50 -12.27 21.34
N ALA A 98 8.79 -12.65 20.10
CA ALA A 98 8.28 -13.91 19.52
C ALA A 98 8.85 -15.13 20.23
N LYS A 99 10.15 -15.14 20.58
CA LYS A 99 10.80 -16.25 21.30
C LYS A 99 10.24 -16.47 22.71
N GLN A 100 9.77 -15.40 23.36
CA GLN A 100 9.23 -15.48 24.72
C GLN A 100 7.80 -16.03 24.80
N ARG A 101 7.14 -16.20 23.65
CA ARG A 101 5.72 -16.63 23.59
C ARG A 101 5.61 -18.08 23.10
N GLU A 102 4.87 -18.89 23.83
CA GLU A 102 4.55 -20.26 23.41
C GLU A 102 3.62 -20.28 22.17
N LYS A 103 2.70 -19.33 22.10
CA LYS A 103 1.75 -19.15 20.99
C LYS A 103 1.74 -17.69 20.55
N VAL A 104 1.81 -17.47 19.25
CA VAL A 104 1.87 -16.14 18.66
C VAL A 104 0.74 -15.96 17.66
N ASP A 105 -0.05 -14.91 17.82
CA ASP A 105 -0.85 -14.35 16.74
C ASP A 105 0.08 -13.60 15.79
N LEU A 106 0.44 -14.25 14.68
CA LEU A 106 1.37 -13.69 13.71
C LEU A 106 0.82 -12.42 13.03
N PHE A 107 -0.47 -12.39 12.73
CA PHE A 107 -1.06 -11.22 12.08
C PHE A 107 -1.01 -9.99 12.99
N GLY A 108 -1.43 -10.14 14.24
CA GLY A 108 -1.36 -9.07 15.23
C GLY A 108 0.08 -8.62 15.51
N LEU A 109 1.01 -9.57 15.61
CA LEU A 109 2.42 -9.27 15.87
C LEU A 109 3.09 -8.55 14.68
N PHE A 110 2.87 -8.99 13.44
CA PHE A 110 3.39 -8.33 12.26
C PHE A 110 2.77 -6.94 12.05
N LYS A 111 1.49 -6.76 12.41
CA LYS A 111 0.86 -5.45 12.39
C LYS A 111 1.53 -4.48 13.36
N PHE A 112 1.78 -4.92 14.59
CA PHE A 112 2.52 -4.12 15.59
C PHE A 112 3.92 -3.78 15.11
N PHE A 113 4.65 -4.78 14.59
CA PHE A 113 5.98 -4.62 14.06
C PHE A 113 6.03 -3.58 12.93
N MET A 114 5.18 -3.70 11.92
CA MET A 114 5.19 -2.78 10.80
C MET A 114 4.76 -1.36 11.18
N LEU A 115 3.86 -1.22 12.16
CA LEU A 115 3.51 0.09 12.72
C LEU A 115 4.68 0.71 13.48
N ASP A 116 5.42 -0.07 14.24
CA ASP A 116 6.60 0.39 14.95
C ASP A 116 7.70 0.80 13.99
N VAL A 117 7.96 0.01 12.94
CA VAL A 117 8.91 0.32 11.87
C VAL A 117 8.53 1.62 11.15
N ILE A 118 7.29 1.72 10.66
CA ILE A 118 6.92 2.91 9.85
C ILE A 118 6.82 4.17 10.71
N GLY A 119 6.40 4.06 11.95
CA GLY A 119 6.40 5.18 12.91
C GLY A 119 7.82 5.69 13.16
N ASP A 120 8.76 4.77 13.34
CA ASP A 120 10.17 5.11 13.45
C ASP A 120 10.70 5.76 12.16
N LEU A 121 10.61 5.10 11.02
CA LEU A 121 11.15 5.59 9.75
C LEU A 121 10.52 6.90 9.27
N ALA A 122 9.23 7.10 9.50
CA ALA A 122 8.55 8.32 9.05
C ALA A 122 8.75 9.49 10.02
N LEU A 123 8.59 9.28 11.33
CA LEU A 123 8.48 10.34 12.32
C LEU A 123 9.58 10.28 13.40
N ASN A 124 10.58 9.40 13.24
CA ASN A 124 11.63 9.13 14.23
C ASN A 124 11.06 8.71 15.61
N LYS A 125 9.91 8.04 15.61
CA LYS A 125 9.28 7.61 16.84
C LYS A 125 8.41 6.38 16.63
N SER A 126 8.86 5.24 17.13
CA SER A 126 8.09 3.99 17.17
C SER A 126 6.84 4.15 18.07
N PHE A 127 5.79 3.38 17.76
CA PHE A 127 4.58 3.29 18.60
C PHE A 127 4.79 2.41 19.85
N GLY A 128 5.84 1.55 19.85
CA GLY A 128 6.17 0.64 20.95
C GLY A 128 5.15 -0.48 21.16
N GLN A 129 4.46 -0.91 20.12
CA GLN A 129 3.38 -1.90 20.21
C GLN A 129 3.90 -3.33 20.35
N VAL A 130 5.02 -3.67 19.70
CA VAL A 130 5.64 -4.99 19.83
C VAL A 130 6.02 -5.24 21.28
N THR A 131 6.65 -4.27 21.93
CA THR A 131 7.11 -4.37 23.32
C THR A 131 5.95 -4.34 24.32
N SER A 132 5.00 -3.42 24.13
CA SER A 132 3.85 -3.28 25.05
C SER A 132 2.82 -4.40 24.90
N GLY A 133 2.77 -5.06 23.75
CA GLY A 133 1.74 -6.04 23.40
C GLY A 133 0.32 -5.45 23.32
N LYS A 134 0.21 -4.11 23.22
CA LYS A 134 -1.07 -3.39 23.19
C LYS A 134 -1.20 -2.54 21.93
N GLU A 135 -2.38 -2.58 21.35
CA GLU A 135 -2.71 -1.72 20.22
C GLU A 135 -2.74 -0.24 20.66
N HIS A 136 -2.04 0.61 19.93
CA HIS A 136 -2.01 2.05 20.21
C HIS A 136 -3.36 2.69 19.86
N GLN A 137 -3.80 3.70 20.63
CA GLN A 137 -5.10 4.35 20.44
C GLN A 137 -5.29 4.90 19.01
N TYR A 138 -4.26 5.42 18.41
CA TYR A 138 -4.26 5.86 16.98
C TYR A 138 -4.72 4.75 16.05
N VAL A 139 -4.25 3.52 16.24
CA VAL A 139 -4.58 2.38 15.39
C VAL A 139 -6.02 1.94 15.60
N ILE A 140 -6.48 1.93 16.85
CA ILE A 140 -7.88 1.62 17.21
C ILE A 140 -8.81 2.64 16.55
N ASP A 141 -8.49 3.93 16.66
CA ASP A 141 -9.27 5.01 16.06
C ASP A 141 -9.27 4.95 14.54
N PHE A 142 -8.12 4.66 13.93
CA PHE A 142 -7.99 4.48 12.50
C PHE A 142 -8.83 3.31 11.97
N ASN A 143 -8.74 2.15 12.61
CA ASN A 143 -9.56 0.97 12.23
C ASN A 143 -11.05 1.28 12.33
N ASN A 144 -11.49 1.97 13.38
CA ASN A 144 -12.87 2.38 13.53
C ASN A 144 -13.30 3.40 12.45
N ALA A 145 -12.39 4.24 11.98
CA ALA A 145 -12.66 5.25 10.95
C ALA A 145 -13.04 4.62 9.59
N PHE A 146 -12.57 3.40 9.26
CA PHE A 146 -12.97 2.70 8.04
C PHE A 146 -14.48 2.51 7.93
N MET A 147 -15.19 2.35 9.04
CA MET A 147 -16.65 2.30 9.05
C MET A 147 -17.26 3.63 8.56
N VAL A 148 -16.71 4.76 9.00
CA VAL A 148 -17.17 6.08 8.56
C VAL A 148 -16.80 6.33 7.10
N ILE A 149 -15.62 5.91 6.66
CA ILE A 149 -15.18 5.96 5.26
C ILE A 149 -16.13 5.17 4.35
N GLY A 150 -16.50 3.96 4.76
CA GLY A 150 -17.46 3.14 4.03
C GLY A 150 -18.84 3.81 3.91
N LEU A 151 -19.33 4.41 5.00
CA LEU A 151 -20.59 5.17 4.99
C LEU A 151 -20.47 6.42 4.13
N GLN A 152 -19.37 7.13 4.14
CA GLN A 152 -19.16 8.31 3.30
C GLN A 152 -19.19 7.97 1.82
N ASN A 153 -18.61 6.87 1.42
CA ASN A 153 -18.62 6.42 0.03
C ASN A 153 -20.02 6.05 -0.48
N THR A 154 -20.90 5.62 0.43
CA THR A 154 -22.24 5.12 0.06
C THR A 154 -23.33 6.15 0.37
N PHE A 155 -23.22 6.85 1.51
CA PHE A 155 -24.26 7.72 2.06
C PHE A 155 -23.67 9.04 2.59
N ALA A 156 -22.89 9.76 1.78
CA ALA A 156 -22.22 11.00 2.18
C ALA A 156 -23.10 12.00 2.96
N PRO A 157 -24.40 12.24 2.61
CA PRO A 157 -25.26 13.18 3.35
C PRO A 157 -25.52 12.79 4.80
N ILE A 158 -25.33 11.54 5.20
CA ILE A 158 -25.58 11.07 6.58
C ILE A 158 -24.40 11.44 7.50
N ILE A 159 -23.19 11.63 6.97
CA ILE A 159 -21.98 11.84 7.77
C ILE A 159 -22.12 13.01 8.77
N PRO A 160 -22.61 14.21 8.38
CA PRO A 160 -22.80 15.34 9.31
C PRO A 160 -23.84 15.06 10.42
N LEU A 161 -24.71 14.07 10.22
CA LEU A 161 -25.75 13.70 11.18
C LEU A 161 -25.26 12.70 12.24
N ILE A 162 -24.14 12.03 12.01
CA ILE A 162 -23.60 11.01 12.93
C ILE A 162 -23.48 11.50 14.38
N PRO A 163 -23.01 12.73 14.68
CA PRO A 163 -22.93 13.24 16.05
C PRO A 163 -24.27 13.29 16.79
N TYR A 164 -25.38 13.36 16.06
CA TYR A 164 -26.72 13.48 16.64
C TYR A 164 -27.44 12.13 16.77
N LEU A 165 -26.94 11.06 16.11
CA LEU A 165 -27.54 9.74 16.17
C LEU A 165 -27.32 9.05 17.53
N PRO A 166 -28.22 8.18 18.01
CA PRO A 166 -28.07 7.52 19.32
C PRO A 166 -27.04 6.37 19.33
N PHE A 167 -26.27 6.19 18.27
CA PHE A 167 -25.34 5.06 18.10
C PHE A 167 -23.94 5.39 18.61
N LYS A 168 -23.64 5.03 19.86
CA LYS A 168 -22.35 5.31 20.54
C LYS A 168 -21.13 4.83 19.74
N LYS A 169 -21.21 3.63 19.15
CA LYS A 169 -20.09 3.04 18.36
C LYS A 169 -19.81 3.88 17.11
N LEU A 170 -20.84 4.32 16.41
CA LEU A 170 -20.71 5.15 15.21
C LEU A 170 -20.15 6.56 15.52
N LYS A 171 -20.63 7.17 16.63
CA LYS A 171 -20.09 8.44 17.13
C LYS A 171 -18.62 8.31 17.48
N ASN A 172 -18.25 7.24 18.20
CA ASN A 172 -16.84 7.02 18.56
C ASN A 172 -15.95 6.87 17.33
N ALA A 173 -16.42 6.18 16.28
CA ALA A 173 -15.70 6.06 15.02
C ALA A 173 -15.56 7.42 14.29
N TYR A 174 -16.62 8.24 14.29
CA TYR A 174 -16.61 9.58 13.71
C TYR A 174 -15.58 10.49 14.39
N TYR A 175 -15.59 10.55 15.71
CA TYR A 175 -14.61 11.32 16.48
C TYR A 175 -13.20 10.67 16.47
N GLY A 176 -13.14 9.34 16.30
CA GLY A 176 -11.89 8.60 16.13
C GLY A 176 -11.09 9.14 14.96
N LEU A 177 -11.75 9.43 13.85
CA LEU A 177 -11.11 10.03 12.68
C LEU A 177 -10.47 11.38 12.98
N GLN A 178 -11.16 12.25 13.75
CA GLN A 178 -10.59 13.53 14.17
C GLN A 178 -9.36 13.35 15.06
N ARG A 179 -9.41 12.38 16.01
CA ARG A 179 -8.25 12.06 16.88
C ARG A 179 -7.06 11.54 16.07
N VAL A 180 -7.29 10.73 15.04
CA VAL A 180 -6.22 10.27 14.13
C VAL A 180 -5.48 11.45 13.50
N PHE A 181 -6.20 12.45 13.02
CA PHE A 181 -5.57 13.63 12.42
C PHE A 181 -4.88 14.52 13.45
N SER A 182 -5.50 14.78 14.60
CA SER A 182 -4.87 15.53 15.69
C SER A 182 -3.57 14.86 16.13
N TYR A 183 -3.57 13.54 16.30
CA TYR A 183 -2.35 12.80 16.62
C TYR A 183 -1.27 12.95 15.55
N SER A 184 -1.64 12.83 14.26
CA SER A 184 -0.68 12.99 13.16
C SER A 184 -0.09 14.41 13.12
N GLN A 185 -0.92 15.42 13.39
CA GLN A 185 -0.47 16.80 13.46
C GLN A 185 0.51 17.02 14.62
N GLU A 186 0.17 16.57 15.84
CA GLU A 186 1.07 16.64 17.01
C GLU A 186 2.42 15.98 16.73
N ARG A 187 2.41 14.80 16.08
CA ARG A 187 3.64 14.07 15.73
C ARG A 187 4.51 14.83 14.74
N VAL A 188 3.90 15.47 13.74
CA VAL A 188 4.65 16.26 12.77
C VAL A 188 5.17 17.56 13.41
N GLU A 189 4.40 18.21 14.28
CA GLU A 189 4.88 19.36 15.03
C GLU A 189 6.08 19.01 15.90
N ASP A 190 6.04 17.85 16.59
CA ASP A 190 7.16 17.34 17.37
C ASP A 190 8.37 17.00 16.47
N TYR A 191 8.12 16.41 15.30
CA TYR A 191 9.15 16.10 14.32
C TYR A 191 9.82 17.38 13.79
N LEU A 192 9.06 18.42 13.48
CA LEU A 192 9.59 19.68 12.97
C LEU A 192 10.47 20.43 13.99
N LYS A 193 10.32 20.16 15.29
CA LYS A 193 11.17 20.71 16.37
C LYS A 193 12.48 19.94 16.57
N GLN A 194 12.65 18.77 15.93
CA GLN A 194 13.86 17.96 16.06
C GLN A 194 15.07 18.64 15.37
N ASP A 195 16.28 18.20 15.77
CA ASP A 195 17.52 18.63 15.13
C ASP A 195 17.57 18.17 13.66
N MET A 196 18.24 18.96 12.81
CA MET A 196 18.38 18.69 11.38
C MET A 196 18.91 17.29 11.08
N SER A 197 19.92 16.83 11.82
CA SER A 197 20.51 15.49 11.64
C SER A 197 19.50 14.35 11.80
N LYS A 198 18.57 14.51 12.73
CA LYS A 198 17.47 13.55 12.95
C LYS A 198 16.43 13.64 11.85
N LYS A 199 16.05 14.86 11.43
CA LYS A 199 15.06 15.06 10.37
C LYS A 199 15.53 14.46 9.05
N GLN A 200 16.79 14.62 8.65
CA GLN A 200 17.34 14.11 7.39
C GLN A 200 17.30 12.59 7.26
N GLY A 201 17.26 11.85 8.38
CA GLY A 201 17.19 10.39 8.41
C GLY A 201 15.77 9.81 8.36
N SER A 202 14.74 10.59 8.02
CA SER A 202 13.34 10.16 8.02
C SER A 202 12.67 10.26 6.65
N LEU A 203 11.55 9.53 6.45
CA LEU A 203 10.74 9.64 5.24
C LEU A 203 10.05 11.00 5.08
N MET A 204 9.87 11.75 6.18
CA MET A 204 9.28 13.09 6.12
C MET A 204 10.27 14.14 5.62
N SER A 205 11.57 13.85 5.55
CA SER A 205 12.58 14.80 5.06
C SER A 205 12.37 15.22 3.61
N GLY A 206 11.66 14.45 2.81
CA GLY A 206 11.30 14.81 1.43
C GLY A 206 10.44 16.07 1.31
N TYR A 207 9.73 16.43 2.36
CA TYR A 207 8.89 17.62 2.44
C TYR A 207 9.62 18.85 2.99
N LEU A 208 10.87 18.69 3.43
CA LEU A 208 11.65 19.75 4.05
C LEU A 208 12.74 20.26 3.11
N ASP A 209 13.04 21.54 3.22
CA ASP A 209 14.23 22.13 2.61
C ASP A 209 15.48 21.56 3.30
N PRO A 210 16.41 20.94 2.57
CA PRO A 210 17.57 20.29 3.15
C PRO A 210 18.56 21.26 3.83
N ALA A 211 18.50 22.56 3.55
CA ALA A 211 19.38 23.56 4.15
C ALA A 211 18.80 24.14 5.45
N THR A 212 17.49 24.34 5.51
CA THR A 212 16.85 24.99 6.65
C THR A 212 16.10 24.02 7.57
N GLY A 213 15.67 22.84 7.06
CA GLY A 213 14.82 21.91 7.76
C GLY A 213 13.37 22.36 7.94
N GLU A 214 13.01 23.45 7.28
CA GLU A 214 11.65 23.98 7.25
C GLU A 214 10.86 23.34 6.08
N PRO A 215 9.52 23.34 6.13
CA PRO A 215 8.70 22.88 5.02
C PRO A 215 9.06 23.60 3.71
N LYS A 216 9.22 22.84 2.62
CA LYS A 216 9.39 23.39 1.26
C LYS A 216 8.17 24.19 0.86
N ASP A 217 8.34 25.11 -0.10
CA ASP A 217 7.25 25.87 -0.70
C ASP A 217 6.14 24.93 -1.21
N GLY A 218 4.90 25.25 -0.84
CA GLY A 218 3.73 24.46 -1.19
C GLY A 218 3.34 23.38 -0.15
N TYR A 219 4.15 23.15 0.87
CA TYR A 219 3.81 22.24 1.98
C TYR A 219 3.58 23.02 3.28
N SER A 220 2.49 22.71 3.96
CA SER A 220 2.20 23.17 5.31
C SER A 220 2.42 22.02 6.31
N ALA A 221 2.57 22.35 7.60
CA ALA A 221 2.62 21.33 8.65
C ALA A 221 1.43 20.35 8.58
N TRP A 222 0.26 20.86 8.19
CA TRP A 222 -0.94 20.04 7.97
C TRP A 222 -0.79 19.07 6.80
N SER A 223 -0.31 19.53 5.62
CA SER A 223 -0.11 18.64 4.46
C SER A 223 0.95 17.59 4.74
N ILE A 224 2.00 17.94 5.50
CA ILE A 224 3.04 17.02 5.96
C ILE A 224 2.44 15.98 6.94
N ALA A 225 1.55 16.39 7.85
CA ALA A 225 0.86 15.49 8.76
C ALA A 225 -0.03 14.47 8.02
N LEU A 226 -0.70 14.89 6.95
CA LEU A 226 -1.46 14.00 6.07
C LEU A 226 -0.59 12.99 5.34
N ALA A 227 0.56 13.44 4.85
CA ALA A 227 1.53 12.56 4.20
C ALA A 227 2.10 11.54 5.20
N GLY A 228 2.44 11.96 6.43
CA GLY A 228 2.86 11.08 7.52
C GLY A 228 1.81 10.02 7.86
N HIS A 229 0.54 10.42 7.95
CA HIS A 229 -0.57 9.49 8.08
C HIS A 229 -0.62 8.49 6.91
N GLY A 230 -0.45 8.97 5.67
CA GLY A 230 -0.40 8.14 4.47
C GLY A 230 0.73 7.09 4.53
N PHE A 231 1.92 7.45 4.99
CA PHE A 231 3.02 6.51 5.20
C PHE A 231 2.70 5.45 6.26
N ILE A 232 2.12 5.85 7.39
CA ILE A 232 1.73 4.91 8.45
C ILE A 232 0.74 3.88 7.92
N VAL A 233 -0.29 4.33 7.22
CA VAL A 233 -1.32 3.44 6.64
C VAL A 233 -0.72 2.52 5.57
N ALA A 234 0.00 3.07 4.60
CA ALA A 234 0.53 2.29 3.50
C ALA A 234 1.62 1.30 3.93
N GLY A 235 2.49 1.70 4.87
CA GLY A 235 3.62 0.90 5.30
C GLY A 235 3.26 -0.22 6.29
N SER A 236 2.14 -0.11 7.01
CA SER A 236 1.80 -1.08 8.05
C SER A 236 0.93 -2.24 7.55
N GLU A 237 -0.26 -1.96 7.08
CA GLU A 237 -1.27 -2.99 6.80
C GLU A 237 -0.86 -3.91 5.62
N ALA A 238 -0.39 -3.34 4.51
CA ALA A 238 -0.05 -4.13 3.32
C ALA A 238 1.09 -5.11 3.59
N THR A 239 2.13 -4.67 4.28
CA THR A 239 3.30 -5.50 4.58
C THR A 239 2.98 -6.57 5.62
N SER A 240 2.23 -6.23 6.68
CA SER A 240 1.83 -7.20 7.72
C SER A 240 0.95 -8.32 7.15
N ILE A 241 0.01 -7.99 6.26
CA ILE A 241 -0.81 -8.96 5.53
C ILE A 241 0.08 -9.88 4.69
N THR A 242 1.01 -9.31 3.92
CA THR A 242 1.91 -10.09 3.06
C THR A 242 2.79 -11.04 3.87
N LEU A 243 3.41 -10.57 4.96
CA LEU A 243 4.21 -11.40 5.86
C LEU A 243 3.39 -12.55 6.45
N THR A 244 2.16 -12.26 6.87
CA THR A 244 1.24 -13.28 7.41
C THR A 244 0.96 -14.37 6.38
N TYR A 245 0.65 -13.99 5.13
CA TYR A 245 0.38 -14.97 4.07
C TYR A 245 1.62 -15.74 3.65
N ILE A 246 2.81 -15.13 3.66
CA ILE A 246 4.07 -15.86 3.42
C ILE A 246 4.21 -16.99 4.44
N ILE A 247 4.16 -16.67 5.73
CA ILE A 247 4.32 -17.69 6.79
C ILE A 247 3.20 -18.73 6.73
N TRP A 248 1.96 -18.29 6.50
CA TRP A 248 0.82 -19.20 6.36
C TRP A 248 1.02 -20.18 5.20
N MET A 249 1.51 -19.72 4.04
CA MET A 249 1.79 -20.57 2.89
C MET A 249 2.97 -21.52 3.14
N LEU A 250 4.03 -21.07 3.82
CA LEU A 250 5.14 -21.96 4.21
C LEU A 250 4.68 -23.08 5.13
N ILE A 251 3.76 -22.81 6.07
CA ILE A 251 3.15 -23.84 6.93
C ILE A 251 2.28 -24.81 6.09
N LYS A 252 1.56 -24.31 5.11
CA LYS A 252 0.69 -25.12 4.24
C LYS A 252 1.46 -25.93 3.18
N ARG A 253 2.66 -25.50 2.82
CA ARG A 253 3.50 -26.07 1.76
C ARG A 253 4.89 -26.41 2.31
N PRO A 254 5.04 -27.54 3.03
CA PRO A 254 6.32 -27.95 3.60
C PRO A 254 7.43 -28.15 2.57
N ASP A 255 7.08 -28.47 1.33
CA ASP A 255 8.00 -28.58 0.19
C ASP A 255 8.62 -27.22 -0.16
N VAL A 256 7.80 -26.17 -0.18
CA VAL A 256 8.26 -24.77 -0.41
C VAL A 256 9.11 -24.29 0.77
N ASP A 257 8.67 -24.55 2.01
CA ASP A 257 9.43 -24.17 3.22
C ASP A 257 10.82 -24.83 3.23
N GLN A 258 10.90 -26.13 2.95
CA GLN A 258 12.17 -26.85 2.91
C GLN A 258 13.12 -26.27 1.87
N ARG A 259 12.64 -25.99 0.66
CA ARG A 259 13.45 -25.42 -0.41
C ARG A 259 13.94 -24.02 -0.07
N LEU A 260 13.06 -23.17 0.51
CA LEU A 260 13.44 -21.84 0.96
C LEU A 260 14.50 -21.89 2.06
N ARG A 261 14.35 -22.79 3.05
CA ARG A 261 15.37 -22.99 4.10
C ARG A 261 16.71 -23.45 3.55
N GLN A 262 16.71 -24.30 2.53
CA GLN A 262 17.93 -24.75 1.84
C GLN A 262 18.63 -23.58 1.13
N GLU A 263 17.88 -22.66 0.51
CA GLU A 263 18.45 -21.46 -0.10
C GLU A 263 19.03 -20.52 0.97
N LEU A 264 18.26 -20.23 2.02
CA LEU A 264 18.67 -19.36 3.13
C LEU A 264 19.89 -19.90 3.89
N SER A 265 20.04 -21.22 3.99
CA SER A 265 21.18 -21.86 4.69
C SER A 265 22.53 -21.61 4.02
N ARG A 266 22.55 -21.13 2.77
CA ARG A 266 23.76 -20.78 2.02
C ARG A 266 24.26 -19.38 2.34
N LEU A 267 23.46 -18.57 3.02
CA LEU A 267 23.87 -17.25 3.45
C LEU A 267 24.93 -17.31 4.55
N SER A 268 25.90 -16.41 4.51
CA SER A 268 26.82 -16.19 5.60
C SER A 268 26.08 -15.67 6.84
N LYS A 269 26.70 -15.76 8.02
CA LYS A 269 26.09 -15.17 9.24
C LYS A 269 25.90 -13.65 9.17
N ASN A 270 26.73 -12.98 8.36
CA ASN A 270 26.73 -11.53 8.20
C ASN A 270 26.17 -11.17 6.80
N TYR A 271 25.00 -11.68 6.46
CA TYR A 271 24.35 -11.32 5.19
C TYR A 271 23.82 -9.88 5.21
N SER A 272 23.79 -9.27 4.06
CA SER A 272 23.17 -7.97 3.81
C SER A 272 21.79 -8.10 3.15
N ASN A 273 21.02 -7.02 3.12
CA ASN A 273 19.79 -6.98 2.33
C ASN A 273 20.04 -7.19 0.83
N THR A 274 21.23 -6.83 0.33
CA THR A 274 21.60 -7.14 -1.06
C THR A 274 21.74 -8.64 -1.28
N ASP A 275 22.28 -9.38 -0.31
CA ASP A 275 22.39 -10.84 -0.40
C ASP A 275 21.00 -11.49 -0.42
N LEU A 276 20.07 -11.00 0.42
CA LEU A 276 18.67 -11.46 0.44
C LEU A 276 17.96 -11.15 -0.89
N ALA A 277 18.15 -9.95 -1.45
CA ALA A 277 17.55 -9.55 -2.71
C ALA A 277 18.02 -10.38 -3.91
N ASN A 278 19.18 -11.03 -3.79
CA ASN A 278 19.75 -11.91 -4.82
C ASN A 278 19.32 -13.38 -4.67
N LEU A 279 18.45 -13.73 -3.72
CA LEU A 279 17.95 -15.09 -3.53
C LEU A 279 16.74 -15.33 -4.45
N PRO A 280 16.89 -16.14 -5.52
CA PRO A 280 15.84 -16.26 -6.52
C PRO A 280 14.61 -16.98 -6.01
N TYR A 281 14.75 -17.94 -5.08
CA TYR A 281 13.59 -18.65 -4.54
C TYR A 281 12.83 -17.82 -3.52
N LEU A 282 13.54 -17.05 -2.71
CA LEU A 282 12.92 -16.07 -1.80
C LEU A 282 12.10 -15.03 -2.58
N ASP A 283 12.65 -14.46 -3.65
CA ASP A 283 11.94 -13.53 -4.53
C ASP A 283 10.70 -14.20 -5.15
N ALA A 284 10.83 -15.45 -5.60
CA ALA A 284 9.73 -16.23 -6.16
C ALA A 284 8.59 -16.47 -5.15
N VAL A 285 8.91 -16.80 -3.90
CA VAL A 285 7.93 -16.97 -2.81
C VAL A 285 7.20 -15.66 -2.52
N ILE A 286 7.93 -14.55 -2.43
CA ILE A 286 7.34 -13.22 -2.20
C ILE A 286 6.41 -12.85 -3.36
N ARG A 287 6.85 -12.99 -4.62
CA ARG A 287 6.04 -12.68 -5.79
C ARG A 287 4.78 -13.53 -5.85
N GLU A 288 4.88 -14.83 -5.61
CA GLU A 288 3.72 -15.72 -5.66
C GLU A 288 2.71 -15.39 -4.55
N THR A 289 3.21 -15.03 -3.36
CA THR A 289 2.34 -14.54 -2.28
C THR A 289 1.60 -13.28 -2.69
N LEU A 290 2.31 -12.27 -3.21
CA LEU A 290 1.71 -11.02 -3.68
C LEU A 290 0.75 -11.22 -4.87
N ARG A 291 0.98 -12.24 -5.70
CA ARG A 291 0.08 -12.58 -6.80
C ARG A 291 -1.25 -13.14 -6.29
N ILE A 292 -1.20 -14.16 -5.43
CA ILE A 292 -2.41 -14.83 -4.93
C ILE A 292 -3.12 -13.99 -3.88
N TYR A 293 -2.37 -13.36 -2.98
CA TYR A 293 -2.87 -12.57 -1.86
C TYR A 293 -2.41 -11.10 -1.95
N PRO A 294 -2.78 -10.38 -3.02
CA PRO A 294 -2.41 -8.97 -3.12
C PRO A 294 -3.02 -8.18 -1.96
N PRO A 295 -2.25 -7.41 -1.20
CA PRO A 295 -2.77 -6.69 -0.04
C PRO A 295 -3.78 -5.59 -0.42
N ALA A 296 -3.74 -5.10 -1.64
CA ALA A 296 -4.71 -4.17 -2.21
C ALA A 296 -5.45 -4.79 -3.40
N PRO A 297 -6.38 -5.75 -3.16
CA PRO A 297 -7.05 -6.50 -4.23
C PRO A 297 -8.15 -5.70 -4.95
N ALA A 298 -8.53 -4.54 -4.42
CA ALA A 298 -9.70 -3.76 -4.81
C ALA A 298 -9.56 -3.12 -6.20
N PRO A 299 -10.69 -2.75 -6.84
CA PRO A 299 -10.69 -2.02 -8.10
C PRO A 299 -9.99 -0.68 -8.00
N MET A 300 -9.29 -0.32 -9.07
CA MET A 300 -8.60 0.97 -9.23
C MET A 300 -9.32 1.81 -10.29
N PRO A 301 -10.36 2.58 -9.95
CA PRO A 301 -11.18 3.27 -10.94
C PRO A 301 -10.46 4.45 -11.61
N ARG A 302 -10.69 4.61 -12.92
CA ARG A 302 -10.19 5.69 -13.77
C ARG A 302 -11.31 6.23 -14.66
N VAL A 303 -11.25 7.50 -15.00
CA VAL A 303 -12.21 8.16 -15.88
C VAL A 303 -11.68 8.12 -17.31
N VAL A 304 -12.50 7.67 -18.26
CA VAL A 304 -12.21 7.72 -19.70
C VAL A 304 -12.06 9.18 -20.13
N PRO A 305 -10.94 9.54 -20.81
CA PRO A 305 -10.68 10.92 -21.21
C PRO A 305 -11.64 11.42 -22.30
N LYS A 306 -11.58 12.72 -22.60
CA LYS A 306 -12.41 13.35 -23.65
C LYS A 306 -12.27 12.72 -25.03
N SER A 307 -11.13 12.09 -25.31
CA SER A 307 -10.89 11.37 -26.58
C SER A 307 -11.66 10.05 -26.71
N GLY A 308 -12.35 9.60 -25.65
CA GLY A 308 -12.90 8.27 -25.58
C GLY A 308 -11.84 7.19 -25.38
N PHE A 309 -12.29 5.95 -25.35
CA PHE A 309 -11.44 4.76 -25.29
C PHE A 309 -12.09 3.62 -26.05
N GLU A 310 -11.30 2.88 -26.82
CA GLU A 310 -11.76 1.69 -27.53
C GLU A 310 -10.94 0.49 -27.08
N PHE A 311 -11.61 -0.60 -26.76
CA PHE A 311 -10.99 -1.85 -26.38
C PHE A 311 -11.89 -3.05 -26.71
N GLU A 312 -11.31 -4.11 -27.29
CA GLU A 312 -12.03 -5.33 -27.75
C GLU A 312 -13.25 -5.01 -28.64
N GLY A 313 -13.11 -4.03 -29.54
CA GLY A 313 -14.18 -3.61 -30.45
C GLY A 313 -15.34 -2.85 -29.80
N VAL A 314 -15.23 -2.52 -28.52
CA VAL A 314 -16.22 -1.72 -27.79
C VAL A 314 -15.68 -0.31 -27.56
N SER A 315 -16.50 0.69 -27.90
CA SER A 315 -16.19 2.11 -27.66
C SER A 315 -16.76 2.57 -26.32
N TYR A 316 -15.91 3.16 -25.50
CA TYR A 316 -16.29 3.72 -24.18
C TYR A 316 -16.29 5.24 -24.29
N PRO A 317 -17.44 5.89 -24.12
CA PRO A 317 -17.53 7.35 -24.22
C PRO A 317 -16.80 8.05 -23.07
N PRO A 318 -16.45 9.35 -23.27
CA PRO A 318 -15.85 10.18 -22.23
C PRO A 318 -16.66 10.15 -20.94
N GLY A 319 -15.97 10.11 -19.80
CA GLY A 319 -16.58 10.06 -18.48
C GLY A 319 -16.98 8.67 -17.99
N THR A 320 -16.93 7.64 -18.85
CA THR A 320 -17.09 6.24 -18.39
C THR A 320 -16.00 5.93 -17.36
N VAL A 321 -16.36 5.22 -16.28
CA VAL A 321 -15.40 4.75 -15.29
C VAL A 321 -14.94 3.34 -15.67
N ILE A 322 -13.63 3.20 -15.89
CA ILE A 322 -12.99 1.90 -16.10
C ILE A 322 -12.19 1.54 -14.86
N SER A 323 -12.34 0.33 -14.37
CA SER A 323 -11.59 -0.19 -13.24
C SER A 323 -10.94 -1.54 -13.56
N ALA A 324 -9.75 -1.75 -13.03
CA ALA A 324 -9.06 -3.03 -13.02
C ALA A 324 -8.66 -3.36 -11.59
N GLN A 325 -8.54 -4.65 -11.27
CA GLN A 325 -8.20 -5.07 -9.92
C GLN A 325 -7.10 -6.14 -9.95
N PRO A 326 -6.10 -6.07 -9.07
CA PRO A 326 -5.03 -7.05 -8.99
C PRO A 326 -5.55 -8.47 -8.81
N TYR A 327 -6.55 -8.67 -7.95
CA TYR A 327 -7.13 -9.99 -7.69
C TYR A 327 -7.50 -10.73 -8.99
N THR A 328 -8.19 -10.06 -9.91
CA THR A 328 -8.65 -10.66 -11.17
C THR A 328 -7.52 -10.83 -12.17
N ILE A 329 -6.68 -9.79 -12.34
CA ILE A 329 -5.57 -9.83 -13.32
C ILE A 329 -4.52 -10.87 -12.92
N HIS A 330 -4.20 -10.98 -11.63
CA HIS A 330 -3.27 -11.97 -11.12
C HIS A 330 -3.76 -13.42 -11.26
N ARG A 331 -5.06 -13.62 -11.56
CA ARG A 331 -5.69 -14.93 -11.80
C ARG A 331 -6.11 -15.14 -13.23
N HIS A 332 -5.63 -14.32 -14.15
CA HIS A 332 -5.94 -14.47 -15.57
C HIS A 332 -5.29 -15.74 -16.13
N GLU A 333 -6.11 -16.75 -16.47
CA GLU A 333 -5.66 -18.08 -16.93
C GLU A 333 -4.78 -18.03 -18.18
N GLY A 334 -5.04 -17.08 -19.10
CA GLY A 334 -4.22 -16.86 -20.29
C GLY A 334 -2.78 -16.38 -19.98
N VAL A 335 -2.48 -16.02 -18.73
CA VAL A 335 -1.17 -15.56 -18.27
C VAL A 335 -0.57 -16.50 -17.23
N PHE A 336 -1.36 -16.87 -16.24
CA PHE A 336 -0.94 -17.72 -15.12
C PHE A 336 -1.63 -19.07 -15.20
N GLU A 337 -0.88 -20.11 -15.53
CA GLU A 337 -1.34 -21.50 -15.52
C GLU A 337 -1.67 -21.89 -14.07
N ASP A 338 -2.79 -22.60 -13.85
CA ASP A 338 -3.29 -22.94 -12.52
C ASP A 338 -3.24 -21.73 -11.57
N PRO A 339 -4.03 -20.67 -11.84
CA PRO A 339 -3.83 -19.37 -11.22
C PRO A 339 -4.12 -19.36 -9.71
N ASP A 340 -4.88 -20.29 -9.18
CA ASP A 340 -5.17 -20.40 -7.76
C ASP A 340 -4.18 -21.28 -7.00
N GLU A 341 -3.28 -21.96 -7.71
CA GLU A 341 -2.22 -22.75 -7.11
C GLU A 341 -1.03 -21.88 -6.67
N PHE A 342 -0.60 -22.05 -5.43
CA PHE A 342 0.63 -21.43 -4.93
C PHE A 342 1.85 -22.19 -5.43
N ARG A 343 2.49 -21.65 -6.47
CA ARG A 343 3.63 -22.26 -7.16
C ARG A 343 4.74 -21.23 -7.40
N PRO A 344 5.66 -21.03 -6.44
CA PRO A 344 6.79 -20.10 -6.60
C PRO A 344 7.65 -20.37 -7.83
N GLU A 345 7.74 -21.64 -8.23
CA GLU A 345 8.52 -22.11 -9.39
C GLU A 345 8.09 -21.43 -10.70
N ARG A 346 6.85 -20.91 -10.78
CA ARG A 346 6.40 -20.18 -11.97
C ARG A 346 7.22 -18.91 -12.28
N TRP A 347 7.96 -18.41 -11.30
CA TRP A 347 8.81 -17.22 -11.45
C TRP A 347 10.26 -17.55 -11.82
N LEU A 348 10.63 -18.85 -11.81
CA LEU A 348 11.95 -19.36 -12.09
C LEU A 348 12.02 -19.96 -13.50
N ASP A 349 13.17 -19.83 -14.17
CA ASP A 349 13.48 -20.47 -15.45
C ASP A 349 12.38 -20.37 -16.53
N VAL A 350 11.72 -19.21 -16.59
CA VAL A 350 10.61 -18.94 -17.49
C VAL A 350 11.13 -18.40 -18.83
N PRO A 351 10.68 -18.92 -19.99
CA PRO A 351 10.99 -18.33 -21.30
C PRO A 351 10.67 -16.83 -21.32
N SER A 352 11.51 -16.04 -22.00
CA SER A 352 11.45 -14.56 -21.96
C SER A 352 10.07 -14.01 -22.33
N GLU A 353 9.43 -14.56 -23.38
CA GLU A 353 8.10 -14.12 -23.82
C GLU A 353 7.01 -14.37 -22.77
N LYS A 354 7.00 -15.54 -22.14
CA LYS A 354 6.06 -15.87 -21.05
C LYS A 354 6.34 -14.99 -19.82
N LYS A 355 7.61 -14.77 -19.51
CA LYS A 355 8.06 -13.91 -18.41
C LYS A 355 7.54 -12.48 -18.57
N ASP A 356 7.68 -11.88 -19.76
CA ASP A 356 7.20 -10.52 -20.03
C ASP A 356 5.68 -10.38 -19.83
N ARG A 357 4.90 -11.36 -20.29
CA ARG A 357 3.44 -11.38 -20.08
C ARG A 357 3.09 -11.47 -18.59
N MET A 358 3.76 -12.36 -17.85
CA MET A 358 3.56 -12.52 -16.41
C MET A 358 3.90 -11.23 -15.66
N TYR A 359 5.03 -10.59 -15.95
CA TYR A 359 5.44 -9.34 -15.28
C TYR A 359 4.52 -8.17 -15.61
N ARG A 360 3.98 -8.08 -16.81
CA ARG A 360 2.98 -7.07 -17.18
C ARG A 360 1.65 -7.27 -16.42
N ALA A 361 1.28 -8.51 -16.14
CA ALA A 361 0.09 -8.84 -15.38
C ALA A 361 0.30 -8.83 -13.86
N PHE A 362 1.55 -8.82 -13.40
CA PHE A 362 1.89 -8.77 -11.97
C PHE A 362 1.90 -7.33 -11.47
N ILE A 363 0.78 -6.92 -10.87
CA ILE A 363 0.50 -5.53 -10.50
C ILE A 363 0.14 -5.32 -9.02
N PRO A 364 0.85 -5.95 -8.06
CA PRO A 364 0.51 -5.83 -6.63
C PRO A 364 0.61 -4.39 -6.11
N PHE A 365 1.42 -3.56 -6.78
CA PHE A 365 1.63 -2.14 -6.48
C PHE A 365 1.09 -1.23 -7.60
N SER A 366 0.12 -1.73 -8.42
CA SER A 366 -0.31 -1.06 -9.64
C SER A 366 0.84 -0.96 -10.66
N ALA A 367 0.80 0.00 -11.59
CA ALA A 367 1.87 0.24 -12.55
C ALA A 367 1.80 1.67 -13.11
N GLY A 368 2.84 2.05 -13.87
CA GLY A 368 2.96 3.35 -14.50
C GLY A 368 3.28 4.47 -13.51
N GLN A 369 3.09 5.72 -13.96
CA GLN A 369 3.46 6.91 -13.19
C GLN A 369 2.64 7.11 -11.89
N ARG A 370 1.53 6.39 -11.73
CA ARG A 370 0.63 6.48 -10.57
C ARG A 370 0.63 5.20 -9.73
N GLY A 371 1.49 4.23 -10.06
CA GLY A 371 1.74 3.01 -9.32
C GLY A 371 2.78 3.20 -8.24
#